data_d06f5f0cb565d332ded59ec46b24b874
#
_entry.id   d06f5f0cb565d332ded59ec46b24b874
#
_cell.length_a   1.000
_cell.length_b   1.000
_cell.length_c   1.000
_cell.angle_alpha   90.00
_cell.angle_beta   90.00
_cell.angle_gamma   90.00
#
_symmetry.space_group_name_H-M   'P 1'
#
loop_
_entity.id
_entity.type
_entity.pdbx_description
1 polymer ?
#
loop_
_entity_poly.entity_id
_entity_poly.type
_entity_poly.pdbx_seq_one_letter_code
_entity_poly.pdbx_strand_id
1 'polypeptide(L)'
;ILYASEVIDEVVSRSDIVDIISGYIKLKKNGSSYVGLCPFHNEKSPSFSVSPGKQLYHCFGCGVGGNVITFVMEYENYTFLEAVKYLADKAGMQLPETSYSEEEKKNRDLKAKLLEINKIAATYYYHQLKAANGKIGLSYLQKRGLSDTTINRFGLGYAGQTGNALYQYLKSKGYDDALLKETGLFTYERGIHDKFWNRVMFPIMDINNKVIGFGGRVMGDAKIGRASCRER
;
A
#
# COMPACT_ATOMS: atom_id res chain seq x y z
N ILE A 1 18.52 3.02 15.44
CA ILE A 1 18.82 4.29 16.18
C ILE A 1 17.93 5.36 15.56
N LEU A 2 17.02 5.88 16.35
CA LEU A 2 16.24 7.07 16.01
C LEU A 2 17.19 8.28 15.97
N TYR A 3 16.87 9.27 15.12
CA TYR A 3 17.53 10.57 15.21
C TYR A 3 17.39 11.13 16.62
N ALA A 4 18.38 11.89 17.07
CA ALA A 4 18.28 12.62 18.34
C ALA A 4 17.05 13.55 18.30
N SER A 5 16.39 13.75 19.45
CA SER A 5 15.17 14.56 19.54
C SER A 5 15.38 15.97 18.97
N GLU A 6 16.55 16.55 19.19
CA GLU A 6 16.93 17.88 18.70
C GLU A 6 16.92 17.96 17.17
N VAL A 7 17.35 16.89 16.49
CA VAL A 7 17.33 16.82 15.01
C VAL A 7 15.89 16.73 14.50
N ILE A 8 15.06 15.95 15.19
CA ILE A 8 13.64 15.80 14.83
C ILE A 8 12.92 17.14 15.04
N ASP A 9 13.16 17.81 16.17
CA ASP A 9 12.57 19.09 16.50
C ASP A 9 13.00 20.18 15.48
N GLU A 10 14.25 20.13 15.03
CA GLU A 10 14.74 21.03 13.99
C GLU A 10 14.06 20.77 12.64
N VAL A 11 13.88 19.52 12.23
CA VAL A 11 13.14 19.16 11.01
C VAL A 11 11.70 19.65 11.09
N VAL A 12 11.02 19.43 12.22
CA VAL A 12 9.64 19.90 12.42
C VAL A 12 9.55 21.42 12.40
N SER A 13 10.49 22.12 13.06
CA SER A 13 10.49 23.60 13.11
C SER A 13 10.71 24.26 11.75
N ARG A 14 11.42 23.59 10.83
CA ARG A 14 11.66 24.05 9.46
C ARG A 14 10.58 23.59 8.47
N SER A 15 9.63 22.76 8.89
CA SER A 15 8.59 22.20 8.05
C SER A 15 7.22 22.77 8.45
N ASP A 16 6.87 23.94 7.91
CA ASP A 16 5.54 24.50 8.19
C ASP A 16 4.44 23.57 7.71
N ILE A 17 3.52 23.21 8.60
CA ILE A 17 2.48 22.22 8.35
C ILE A 17 1.50 22.67 7.26
N VAL A 18 1.23 23.96 7.14
CA VAL A 18 0.33 24.50 6.11
C VAL A 18 0.99 24.39 4.75
N ASP A 19 2.28 24.73 4.64
CA ASP A 19 3.03 24.64 3.39
C ASP A 19 3.15 23.20 2.91
N ILE A 20 3.50 22.29 3.81
CA ILE A 20 3.61 20.86 3.49
C ILE A 20 2.27 20.30 3.04
N ILE A 21 1.19 20.51 3.81
CA ILE A 21 -0.14 19.94 3.50
C ILE A 21 -0.74 20.60 2.25
N SER A 22 -0.47 21.88 1.99
CA SER A 22 -0.94 22.57 0.79
C SER A 22 -0.37 21.99 -0.51
N GLY A 23 0.78 21.30 -0.42
CA GLY A 23 1.34 20.53 -1.55
C GLY A 23 0.54 19.28 -1.92
N TYR A 24 -0.34 18.80 -1.04
CA TYR A 24 -1.14 17.58 -1.22
C TYR A 24 -2.61 17.85 -1.44
N ILE A 25 -3.19 18.80 -0.69
CA ILE A 25 -4.61 19.14 -0.74
C ILE A 25 -4.82 20.65 -0.83
N LYS A 26 -5.96 21.05 -1.40
CA LYS A 26 -6.34 22.47 -1.44
C LYS A 26 -6.84 22.91 -0.07
N LEU A 27 -6.11 23.82 0.56
CA LEU A 27 -6.50 24.45 1.82
C LEU A 27 -7.08 25.86 1.57
N LYS A 28 -8.13 26.20 2.32
CA LYS A 28 -8.72 27.54 2.36
C LYS A 28 -8.59 28.11 3.76
N LYS A 29 -8.20 29.37 3.87
CA LYS A 29 -8.11 30.05 5.17
C LYS A 29 -9.50 30.18 5.79
N ASN A 30 -9.62 29.84 7.06
CA ASN A 30 -10.84 29.97 7.86
C ASN A 30 -10.47 30.48 9.27
N GLY A 31 -10.58 31.79 9.46
CA GLY A 31 -10.11 32.44 10.68
C GLY A 31 -8.61 32.31 10.89
N SER A 32 -8.22 31.74 12.04
CA SER A 32 -6.81 31.45 12.40
C SER A 32 -6.30 30.09 11.89
N SER A 33 -7.16 29.32 11.23
CA SER A 33 -6.85 27.96 10.74
C SER A 33 -7.05 27.89 9.21
N TYR A 34 -6.67 26.73 8.66
CA TYR A 34 -6.95 26.38 7.28
C TYR A 34 -7.83 25.14 7.24
N VAL A 35 -8.74 25.05 6.26
CA VAL A 35 -9.65 23.91 6.10
C VAL A 35 -9.62 23.39 4.67
N GLY A 36 -9.81 22.07 4.53
CA GLY A 36 -9.85 21.38 3.24
C GLY A 36 -10.63 20.09 3.31
N LEU A 37 -10.73 19.40 2.18
CA LEU A 37 -11.25 18.03 2.15
C LEU A 37 -10.20 17.07 2.70
N CYS A 38 -10.62 16.14 3.53
CA CYS A 38 -9.73 15.16 4.14
C CYS A 38 -9.18 14.19 3.08
N PRO A 39 -7.85 13.98 3.04
CA PRO A 39 -7.27 13.01 2.12
C PRO A 39 -7.40 11.55 2.59
N PHE A 40 -7.78 11.32 3.85
CA PHE A 40 -7.80 10.00 4.48
C PHE A 40 -9.19 9.34 4.47
N HIS A 41 -10.26 10.09 4.15
CA HIS A 41 -11.60 9.55 3.94
C HIS A 41 -12.35 10.34 2.87
N ASN A 42 -13.40 9.73 2.32
CA ASN A 42 -14.20 10.37 1.27
C ASN A 42 -15.28 11.27 1.90
N GLU A 43 -15.24 12.56 1.57
CA GLU A 43 -16.22 13.56 2.03
C GLU A 43 -16.53 14.60 0.96
N LYS A 44 -17.68 15.26 1.10
CA LYS A 44 -18.12 16.35 0.18
C LYS A 44 -17.97 17.74 0.79
N SER A 45 -17.88 17.83 2.10
CA SER A 45 -17.74 19.08 2.87
C SER A 45 -16.43 19.07 3.63
N PRO A 46 -15.68 20.20 3.66
CA PRO A 46 -14.39 20.25 4.33
C PRO A 46 -14.52 19.99 5.85
N SER A 47 -13.87 18.96 6.34
CA SER A 47 -13.76 18.64 7.78
C SER A 47 -12.32 18.55 8.27
N PHE A 48 -11.35 18.67 7.38
CA PHE A 48 -9.92 18.63 7.69
C PHE A 48 -9.43 20.03 8.03
N SER A 49 -8.97 20.22 9.26
CA SER A 49 -8.50 21.52 9.79
C SER A 49 -7.01 21.47 10.08
N VAL A 50 -6.30 22.52 9.69
CA VAL A 50 -4.85 22.70 9.94
C VAL A 50 -4.67 23.99 10.73
N SER A 51 -4.02 23.89 11.89
CA SER A 51 -3.71 25.02 12.77
C SER A 51 -2.24 25.43 12.63
N PRO A 52 -1.92 26.55 11.98
CA PRO A 52 -0.54 27.00 11.87
C PRO A 52 0.07 27.36 13.22
N GLY A 53 -0.70 27.94 14.15
CA GLY A 53 -0.18 28.32 15.46
C GLY A 53 0.15 27.14 16.37
N LYS A 54 -0.49 25.98 16.16
CA LYS A 54 -0.21 24.75 16.91
C LYS A 54 0.67 23.77 16.13
N GLN A 55 0.89 24.00 14.83
CA GLN A 55 1.55 23.06 13.92
C GLN A 55 0.93 21.65 13.97
N LEU A 56 -0.42 21.61 14.00
CA LEU A 56 -1.20 20.38 14.07
C LEU A 56 -2.33 20.40 13.05
N TYR A 57 -2.70 19.21 12.58
CA TYR A 57 -3.94 19.01 11.82
C TYR A 57 -4.88 18.09 12.57
N HIS A 58 -6.17 18.21 12.28
CA HIS A 58 -7.21 17.30 12.78
C HIS A 58 -8.38 17.24 11.79
N CYS A 59 -8.87 16.06 11.52
CA CYS A 59 -10.07 15.84 10.74
C CYS A 59 -11.27 15.57 11.65
N PHE A 60 -12.28 16.43 11.62
CA PHE A 60 -13.51 16.26 12.40
C PHE A 60 -14.45 15.18 11.84
N GLY A 61 -14.19 14.68 10.62
CA GLY A 61 -14.97 13.60 10.01
C GLY A 61 -14.51 12.21 10.42
N CYS A 62 -13.21 11.91 10.30
CA CYS A 62 -12.66 10.58 10.61
C CYS A 62 -11.80 10.52 11.88
N GLY A 63 -11.55 11.67 12.54
CA GLY A 63 -10.78 11.73 13.78
C GLY A 63 -9.26 11.65 13.62
N VAL A 64 -8.73 11.49 12.39
CA VAL A 64 -7.28 11.48 12.16
C VAL A 64 -6.69 12.84 12.50
N GLY A 65 -5.52 12.86 13.12
CA GLY A 65 -4.83 14.09 13.48
C GLY A 65 -3.40 13.86 13.93
N GLY A 66 -2.61 14.92 13.91
CA GLY A 66 -1.19 14.86 14.29
C GLY A 66 -0.40 16.08 13.84
N ASN A 67 0.92 15.95 13.83
CA ASN A 67 1.86 16.94 13.34
C ASN A 67 2.25 16.69 11.87
N VAL A 68 3.17 17.46 11.34
CA VAL A 68 3.64 17.34 9.96
C VAL A 68 4.26 15.98 9.65
N ILE A 69 4.99 15.37 10.60
CA ILE A 69 5.57 14.03 10.44
C ILE A 69 4.46 12.99 10.33
N THR A 70 3.48 13.03 11.24
CA THR A 70 2.32 12.11 11.23
C THR A 70 1.56 12.23 9.92
N PHE A 71 1.35 13.45 9.40
CA PHE A 71 0.68 13.64 8.13
C PHE A 71 1.42 12.95 6.98
N VAL A 72 2.73 13.15 6.88
CA VAL A 72 3.55 12.55 5.82
C VAL A 72 3.59 11.03 5.96
N MET A 73 3.70 10.50 7.18
CA MET A 73 3.63 9.05 7.44
C MET A 73 2.33 8.43 6.93
N GLU A 74 1.19 9.04 7.27
CA GLU A 74 -0.14 8.54 6.90
C GLU A 74 -0.43 8.71 5.40
N TYR A 75 -0.04 9.84 4.81
CA TYR A 75 -0.34 10.14 3.42
C TYR A 75 0.55 9.37 2.44
N GLU A 76 1.86 9.33 2.70
CA GLU A 76 2.86 8.69 1.84
C GLU A 76 3.09 7.22 2.21
N ASN A 77 2.45 6.75 3.30
CA ASN A 77 2.70 5.44 3.89
C ASN A 77 4.19 5.22 4.22
N TYR A 78 4.81 6.25 4.76
CA TYR A 78 6.20 6.23 5.19
C TYR A 78 6.35 5.75 6.63
N THR A 79 7.48 5.13 6.92
CA THR A 79 7.95 4.96 8.31
C THR A 79 8.33 6.32 8.89
N PHE A 80 8.43 6.41 10.21
CA PHE A 80 8.85 7.63 10.89
C PHE A 80 10.19 8.19 10.33
N LEU A 81 11.17 7.33 10.11
CA LEU A 81 12.47 7.73 9.57
C LEU A 81 12.40 8.21 8.12
N GLU A 82 11.57 7.58 7.31
CA GLU A 82 11.34 8.01 5.92
C GLU A 82 10.66 9.38 5.88
N ALA A 83 9.67 9.60 6.75
CA ALA A 83 8.98 10.89 6.86
C ALA A 83 9.93 12.02 7.33
N VAL A 84 10.76 11.76 8.34
CA VAL A 84 11.77 12.73 8.81
C VAL A 84 12.78 13.06 7.70
N LYS A 85 13.26 12.05 6.96
CA LYS A 85 14.17 12.28 5.82
C LYS A 85 13.51 13.11 4.72
N TYR A 86 12.29 12.77 4.35
CA TYR A 86 11.54 13.50 3.34
C TYR A 86 11.36 14.98 3.70
N LEU A 87 10.99 15.25 4.97
CA LEU A 87 10.84 16.62 5.45
C LEU A 87 12.16 17.38 5.52
N ALA A 88 13.23 16.71 5.95
CA ALA A 88 14.57 17.28 5.96
C ALA A 88 15.06 17.64 4.56
N ASP A 89 14.87 16.74 3.59
CA ASP A 89 15.22 17.02 2.18
C ASP A 89 14.44 18.21 1.63
N LYS A 90 13.13 18.29 1.94
CA LYS A 90 12.31 19.45 1.56
C LYS A 90 12.77 20.75 2.23
N ALA A 91 13.24 20.69 3.46
CA ALA A 91 13.75 21.83 4.22
C ALA A 91 15.21 22.18 3.87
N GLY A 92 15.86 21.44 2.97
CA GLY A 92 17.27 21.60 2.61
C GLY A 92 18.22 21.29 3.76
N MET A 93 17.81 20.41 4.70
CA MET A 93 18.62 20.00 5.84
C MET A 93 19.41 18.73 5.52
N GLN A 94 20.69 18.73 5.83
CA GLN A 94 21.50 17.50 5.86
C GLN A 94 21.31 16.81 7.21
N LEU A 95 20.72 15.64 7.16
CA LEU A 95 20.61 14.79 8.35
C LEU A 95 21.94 14.07 8.60
N PRO A 96 22.34 13.89 9.88
CA PRO A 96 23.46 13.04 10.19
C PRO A 96 23.21 11.61 9.65
N GLU A 97 24.24 10.97 9.11
CA GLU A 97 24.10 9.60 8.62
C GLU A 97 23.58 8.70 9.75
N THR A 98 22.35 8.27 9.62
CA THR A 98 21.80 7.26 10.50
C THR A 98 22.40 5.92 10.11
N SER A 99 23.24 5.37 10.96
CA SER A 99 23.53 3.94 10.90
C SER A 99 22.22 3.21 11.26
N TYR A 100 21.45 2.81 10.24
CA TYR A 100 20.37 1.86 10.46
C TYR A 100 20.95 0.64 11.15
N SER A 101 20.28 0.13 12.17
CA SER A 101 20.64 -1.19 12.67
C SER A 101 20.58 -2.17 11.49
N GLU A 102 21.44 -3.18 11.53
CA GLU A 102 21.42 -4.25 10.50
C GLU A 102 20.05 -4.89 10.38
N GLU A 103 19.27 -4.90 11.45
CA GLU A 103 17.91 -5.40 11.52
C GLU A 103 16.92 -4.48 10.79
N GLU A 104 17.00 -3.17 10.95
CA GLU A 104 16.16 -2.21 10.22
C GLU A 104 16.44 -2.21 8.72
N LYS A 105 17.72 -2.35 8.32
CA LYS A 105 18.07 -2.53 6.91
C LYS A 105 17.45 -3.80 6.34
N LYS A 106 17.60 -4.93 7.05
CA LYS A 106 17.02 -6.22 6.64
C LYS A 106 15.50 -6.15 6.50
N ASN A 107 14.80 -5.53 7.46
CA ASN A 107 13.35 -5.38 7.41
C ASN A 107 12.90 -4.51 6.24
N ARG A 108 13.60 -3.42 5.96
CA ARG A 108 13.30 -2.56 4.80
C ARG A 108 13.54 -3.29 3.48
N ASP A 109 14.66 -4.01 3.37
CA ASP A 109 14.99 -4.78 2.17
C ASP A 109 14.00 -5.93 1.96
N LEU A 110 13.58 -6.59 3.04
CA LEU A 110 12.52 -7.60 3.00
C LEU A 110 11.19 -7.00 2.51
N LYS A 111 10.75 -5.88 3.10
CA LYS A 111 9.52 -5.19 2.66
C LYS A 111 9.56 -4.81 1.18
N ALA A 112 10.68 -4.28 0.71
CA ALA A 112 10.85 -3.93 -0.70
C ALA A 112 10.73 -5.16 -1.63
N LYS A 113 11.36 -6.28 -1.26
CA LYS A 113 11.25 -7.56 -2.01
C LYS A 113 9.84 -8.13 -1.99
N LEU A 114 9.12 -8.06 -0.86
CA LEU A 114 7.74 -8.52 -0.76
C LEU A 114 6.79 -7.70 -1.65
N LEU A 115 6.95 -6.38 -1.70
CA LEU A 115 6.19 -5.50 -2.60
C LEU A 115 6.50 -5.80 -4.07
N GLU A 116 7.75 -6.08 -4.40
CA GLU A 116 8.15 -6.50 -5.75
C GLU A 116 7.48 -7.81 -6.15
N ILE A 117 7.50 -8.82 -5.28
CA ILE A 117 6.84 -10.12 -5.52
C ILE A 117 5.33 -9.92 -5.69
N ASN A 118 4.69 -9.11 -4.86
CA ASN A 118 3.26 -8.81 -4.99
C ASN A 118 2.94 -8.15 -6.35
N LYS A 119 3.77 -7.22 -6.81
CA LYS A 119 3.62 -6.61 -8.13
C LYS A 119 3.74 -7.65 -9.26
N ILE A 120 4.72 -8.55 -9.16
CA ILE A 120 4.92 -9.64 -10.14
C ILE A 120 3.72 -10.60 -10.13
N ALA A 121 3.24 -10.97 -8.95
CA ALA A 121 2.06 -11.84 -8.80
C ALA A 121 0.79 -11.17 -9.36
N ALA A 122 0.59 -9.88 -9.14
CA ALA A 122 -0.53 -9.13 -9.73
C ALA A 122 -0.47 -9.14 -11.27
N THR A 123 0.71 -8.88 -11.82
CA THR A 123 0.95 -8.92 -13.26
C THR A 123 0.70 -10.33 -13.83
N TYR A 124 1.16 -11.37 -13.12
CA TYR A 124 0.90 -12.76 -13.48
C TYR A 124 -0.60 -13.06 -13.53
N TYR A 125 -1.35 -12.77 -12.47
CA TYR A 125 -2.80 -13.00 -12.43
C TYR A 125 -3.56 -12.21 -13.50
N TYR A 126 -3.13 -10.97 -13.78
CA TYR A 126 -3.71 -10.16 -14.83
C TYR A 126 -3.55 -10.81 -16.22
N HIS A 127 -2.37 -11.32 -16.55
CA HIS A 127 -2.15 -12.05 -17.79
C HIS A 127 -2.92 -13.36 -17.85
N GLN A 128 -3.02 -14.09 -16.72
CA GLN A 128 -3.83 -15.31 -16.65
C GLN A 128 -5.31 -15.05 -16.93
N LEU A 129 -5.87 -13.91 -16.50
CA LEU A 129 -7.25 -13.53 -16.82
C LEU A 129 -7.49 -13.36 -18.32
N LYS A 130 -6.50 -12.87 -19.04
CA LYS A 130 -6.58 -12.63 -20.50
C LYS A 130 -6.21 -13.86 -21.34
N ALA A 131 -5.62 -14.88 -20.73
CA ALA A 131 -5.27 -16.13 -21.39
C ALA A 131 -6.50 -17.03 -21.62
N ALA A 132 -6.35 -18.08 -22.43
CA ALA A 132 -7.45 -18.99 -22.76
C ALA A 132 -8.10 -19.64 -21.53
N ASN A 133 -7.31 -19.98 -20.52
CA ASN A 133 -7.75 -20.56 -19.25
C ASN A 133 -8.43 -19.56 -18.31
N GLY A 134 -8.29 -18.25 -18.57
CA GLY A 134 -8.90 -17.17 -17.77
C GLY A 134 -10.31 -16.78 -18.21
N LYS A 135 -10.83 -17.34 -19.30
CA LYS A 135 -12.16 -17.00 -19.86
C LYS A 135 -13.30 -17.12 -18.84
N ILE A 136 -13.24 -18.10 -17.94
CA ILE A 136 -14.24 -18.28 -16.88
C ILE A 136 -14.27 -17.10 -15.92
N GLY A 137 -13.09 -16.62 -15.51
CA GLY A 137 -12.95 -15.44 -14.65
C GLY A 137 -13.41 -14.15 -15.35
N LEU A 138 -13.01 -13.97 -16.62
CA LEU A 138 -13.39 -12.81 -17.42
C LEU A 138 -14.91 -12.76 -17.62
N SER A 139 -15.53 -13.88 -18.01
CA SER A 139 -16.99 -13.98 -18.17
C SER A 139 -17.74 -13.68 -16.85
N TYR A 140 -17.19 -14.12 -15.73
CA TYR A 140 -17.75 -13.80 -14.41
C TYR A 140 -17.73 -12.30 -14.14
N LEU A 141 -16.60 -11.61 -14.39
CA LEU A 141 -16.50 -10.17 -14.18
C LEU A 141 -17.44 -9.39 -15.08
N GLN A 142 -17.52 -9.76 -16.37
CA GLN A 142 -18.43 -9.15 -17.34
C GLN A 142 -19.90 -9.35 -16.97
N LYS A 143 -20.31 -10.55 -16.52
CA LYS A 143 -21.66 -10.82 -15.99
C LYS A 143 -22.00 -10.00 -14.74
N ARG A 144 -20.99 -9.56 -13.98
CA ARG A 144 -21.14 -8.63 -12.86
C ARG A 144 -21.19 -7.16 -13.27
N GLY A 145 -21.18 -6.87 -14.55
CA GLY A 145 -21.27 -5.51 -15.09
C GLY A 145 -19.95 -4.75 -15.11
N LEU A 146 -18.80 -5.42 -14.90
CA LEU A 146 -17.51 -4.74 -14.98
C LEU A 146 -17.10 -4.61 -16.45
N SER A 147 -16.83 -3.38 -16.87
CA SER A 147 -16.27 -3.11 -18.20
C SER A 147 -14.79 -3.51 -18.29
N ASP A 148 -14.33 -3.77 -19.52
CA ASP A 148 -12.91 -4.06 -19.75
C ASP A 148 -12.00 -2.91 -19.28
N THR A 149 -12.46 -1.66 -19.41
CA THR A 149 -11.76 -0.48 -18.88
C THR A 149 -11.58 -0.58 -17.37
N THR A 150 -12.64 -0.98 -16.63
CA THR A 150 -12.59 -1.16 -15.18
C THR A 150 -11.67 -2.31 -14.80
N ILE A 151 -11.78 -3.46 -15.48
CA ILE A 151 -10.93 -4.63 -15.27
C ILE A 151 -9.45 -4.27 -15.43
N ASN A 152 -9.12 -3.53 -16.49
CA ASN A 152 -7.76 -3.10 -16.77
C ASN A 152 -7.25 -2.07 -15.75
N ARG A 153 -8.08 -1.07 -15.42
CA ARG A 153 -7.73 0.01 -14.48
C ARG A 153 -7.38 -0.53 -13.09
N PHE A 154 -8.14 -1.51 -12.61
CA PHE A 154 -7.92 -2.11 -11.29
C PHE A 154 -6.99 -3.33 -11.32
N GLY A 155 -6.47 -3.72 -12.49
CA GLY A 155 -5.54 -4.83 -12.63
C GLY A 155 -6.13 -6.16 -12.15
N LEU A 156 -7.45 -6.38 -12.40
CA LEU A 156 -8.10 -7.61 -11.98
C LEU A 156 -7.48 -8.81 -12.69
N GLY A 157 -7.37 -9.94 -11.97
CA GLY A 157 -6.66 -11.10 -12.43
C GLY A 157 -7.44 -12.40 -12.24
N TYR A 158 -6.80 -13.50 -12.61
CA TYR A 158 -7.30 -14.85 -12.39
C TYR A 158 -6.21 -15.78 -11.93
N ALA A 159 -6.43 -16.46 -10.81
CA ALA A 159 -5.62 -17.58 -10.37
C ALA A 159 -6.19 -18.87 -11.00
N GLY A 160 -5.40 -19.52 -11.85
CA GLY A 160 -5.81 -20.71 -12.59
C GLY A 160 -6.19 -21.89 -11.71
N GLN A 161 -6.50 -23.02 -12.35
CA GLN A 161 -6.95 -24.24 -11.64
C GLN A 161 -5.78 -25.13 -11.16
N THR A 162 -4.54 -24.80 -11.53
CA THR A 162 -3.34 -25.49 -11.07
C THR A 162 -2.89 -24.94 -9.72
N GLY A 163 -2.71 -25.81 -8.71
CA GLY A 163 -2.44 -25.42 -7.33
C GLY A 163 -1.00 -24.95 -7.03
N ASN A 164 -0.11 -24.80 -8.03
CA ASN A 164 1.29 -24.38 -7.85
C ASN A 164 1.84 -23.53 -9.00
N ALA A 165 0.98 -22.98 -9.84
CA ALA A 165 1.40 -22.26 -11.04
C ALA A 165 2.13 -20.95 -10.74
N LEU A 166 1.65 -20.16 -9.77
CA LEU A 166 2.32 -18.94 -9.33
C LEU A 166 3.67 -19.29 -8.66
N TYR A 167 3.69 -20.31 -7.80
CA TYR A 167 4.92 -20.77 -7.16
C TYR A 167 6.00 -21.07 -8.19
N GLN A 168 5.70 -21.93 -9.18
CA GLN A 168 6.64 -22.27 -10.25
C GLN A 168 7.09 -21.03 -11.04
N TYR A 169 6.17 -20.13 -11.33
CA TYR A 169 6.49 -18.87 -12.01
C TYR A 169 7.47 -18.01 -11.21
N LEU A 170 7.26 -17.84 -9.91
CA LEU A 170 8.17 -17.06 -9.07
C LEU A 170 9.53 -17.75 -8.88
N LYS A 171 9.55 -19.10 -8.77
CA LYS A 171 10.80 -19.87 -8.77
C LYS A 171 11.60 -19.67 -10.06
N SER A 172 10.95 -19.66 -11.22
CA SER A 172 11.61 -19.38 -12.49
C SER A 172 12.19 -17.96 -12.59
N LYS A 173 11.72 -17.03 -11.74
CA LYS A 173 12.26 -15.65 -11.61
C LYS A 173 13.43 -15.58 -10.61
N GLY A 174 13.77 -16.68 -9.95
CA GLY A 174 14.91 -16.76 -9.03
C GLY A 174 14.60 -16.47 -7.57
N TYR A 175 13.31 -16.35 -7.18
CA TYR A 175 12.95 -16.18 -5.77
C TYR A 175 13.10 -17.47 -4.98
N ASP A 176 13.69 -17.39 -3.79
CA ASP A 176 13.88 -18.55 -2.91
C ASP A 176 12.65 -18.81 -2.04
N ASP A 177 12.58 -20.04 -1.46
CA ASP A 177 11.43 -20.47 -0.67
C ASP A 177 11.30 -19.72 0.66
N ALA A 178 12.40 -19.30 1.25
CA ALA A 178 12.38 -18.53 2.50
C ALA A 178 11.66 -17.19 2.31
N LEU A 179 11.99 -16.49 1.22
CA LEU A 179 11.34 -15.22 0.87
C LEU A 179 9.88 -15.42 0.43
N LEU A 180 9.59 -16.48 -0.36
CA LEU A 180 8.23 -16.78 -0.79
C LEU A 180 7.31 -17.11 0.38
N LYS A 181 7.83 -17.71 1.45
CA LYS A 181 7.09 -18.01 2.68
C LYS A 181 6.56 -16.74 3.36
N GLU A 182 7.33 -15.66 3.33
CA GLU A 182 6.96 -14.37 3.93
C GLU A 182 5.85 -13.63 3.15
N THR A 183 5.59 -13.99 1.88
CA THR A 183 4.58 -13.32 1.05
C THR A 183 3.14 -13.60 1.45
N GLY A 184 2.88 -14.70 2.17
CA GLY A 184 1.53 -15.18 2.46
C GLY A 184 0.72 -15.62 1.22
N LEU A 185 1.35 -15.75 0.04
CA LEU A 185 0.72 -16.21 -1.20
C LEU A 185 0.61 -17.73 -1.30
N PHE A 186 1.27 -18.45 -0.40
CA PHE A 186 1.40 -19.91 -0.43
C PHE A 186 0.97 -20.54 0.89
N THR A 187 0.62 -21.83 0.84
CA THR A 187 0.39 -22.70 1.99
C THR A 187 1.45 -23.80 2.01
N TYR A 188 1.81 -24.27 3.22
CA TYR A 188 2.95 -25.17 3.44
C TYR A 188 2.59 -26.45 4.19
N GLU A 189 1.30 -26.70 4.48
CA GLU A 189 0.87 -27.81 5.34
C GLU A 189 1.09 -29.21 4.74
N ARG A 190 1.00 -29.33 3.41
CA ARG A 190 1.14 -30.61 2.68
C ARG A 190 1.97 -30.45 1.41
N GLY A 191 3.06 -29.69 1.49
CA GLY A 191 3.83 -29.21 0.35
C GLY A 191 3.53 -27.74 0.05
N ILE A 192 4.21 -27.17 -0.95
CA ILE A 192 4.04 -25.76 -1.31
C ILE A 192 2.94 -25.65 -2.35
N HIS A 193 1.86 -24.98 -1.99
CA HIS A 193 0.71 -24.76 -2.87
C HIS A 193 0.33 -23.29 -2.92
N ASP A 194 -0.15 -22.86 -4.07
CA ASP A 194 -0.72 -21.52 -4.23
C ASP A 194 -1.95 -21.39 -3.33
N LYS A 195 -2.00 -20.36 -2.49
CA LYS A 195 -3.14 -20.06 -1.62
C LYS A 195 -4.39 -19.69 -2.42
N PHE A 196 -4.18 -19.10 -3.58
CA PHE A 196 -5.23 -18.70 -4.49
C PHE A 196 -5.19 -19.61 -5.73
N TRP A 197 -6.25 -20.38 -5.93
CA TRP A 197 -6.47 -21.20 -7.11
C TRP A 197 -7.96 -21.14 -7.49
N ASN A 198 -8.26 -21.24 -8.77
CA ASN A 198 -9.61 -21.11 -9.33
C ASN A 198 -10.37 -19.88 -8.77
N ARG A 199 -9.72 -18.71 -8.80
CA ARG A 199 -10.25 -17.47 -8.22
C ARG A 199 -10.07 -16.29 -9.16
N VAL A 200 -11.07 -15.42 -9.22
CA VAL A 200 -10.87 -14.05 -9.70
C VAL A 200 -10.12 -13.28 -8.61
N MET A 201 -9.07 -12.58 -9.01
CA MET A 201 -8.13 -11.91 -8.13
C MET A 201 -8.32 -10.40 -8.17
N PHE A 202 -8.29 -9.81 -6.98
CA PHE A 202 -8.41 -8.36 -6.76
C PHE A 202 -7.14 -7.89 -6.03
N PRO A 203 -6.21 -7.20 -6.71
CA PRO A 203 -5.07 -6.64 -6.03
C PRO A 203 -5.52 -5.55 -5.05
N ILE A 204 -4.97 -5.56 -3.85
CA ILE A 204 -5.16 -4.53 -2.83
C ILE A 204 -3.96 -3.60 -2.94
N MET A 205 -4.21 -2.33 -3.20
CA MET A 205 -3.16 -1.33 -3.37
C MET A 205 -3.16 -0.35 -2.20
N ASP A 206 -1.98 0.14 -1.86
CA ASP A 206 -1.83 1.30 -0.98
C ASP A 206 -2.09 2.61 -1.74
N ILE A 207 -2.00 3.74 -1.04
CA ILE A 207 -2.21 5.08 -1.62
C ILE A 207 -1.20 5.43 -2.73
N ASN A 208 -0.04 4.75 -2.75
CA ASN A 208 1.01 4.90 -3.76
C ASN A 208 0.86 3.90 -4.92
N ASN A 209 -0.27 3.23 -5.04
CA ASN A 209 -0.54 2.19 -6.03
C ASN A 209 0.42 0.98 -5.96
N LYS A 210 1.05 0.73 -4.81
CA LYS A 210 1.83 -0.49 -4.58
C LYS A 210 0.89 -1.62 -4.17
N VAL A 211 1.04 -2.80 -4.76
CA VAL A 211 0.23 -3.96 -4.40
C VAL A 211 0.73 -4.53 -3.06
N ILE A 212 -0.11 -4.39 -2.04
CA ILE A 212 0.18 -4.83 -0.66
C ILE A 212 -0.49 -6.17 -0.30
N GLY A 213 -1.35 -6.70 -1.17
CA GLY A 213 -2.01 -7.96 -0.94
C GLY A 213 -3.07 -8.28 -2.00
N PHE A 214 -3.84 -9.33 -1.75
CA PHE A 214 -4.85 -9.81 -2.69
C PHE A 214 -6.13 -10.25 -1.98
N GLY A 215 -7.26 -9.96 -2.61
CA GLY A 215 -8.54 -10.63 -2.37
C GLY A 215 -8.83 -11.61 -3.51
N GLY A 216 -9.42 -12.75 -3.19
CA GLY A 216 -9.77 -13.76 -4.20
C GLY A 216 -11.22 -14.24 -4.09
N ARG A 217 -11.99 -14.20 -5.19
CA ARG A 217 -13.34 -14.79 -5.28
C ARG A 217 -13.30 -16.13 -6.01
N VAL A 218 -13.69 -17.19 -5.32
CA VAL A 218 -13.76 -18.54 -5.87
C VAL A 218 -14.74 -18.60 -7.05
N MET A 219 -14.35 -19.33 -8.09
CA MET A 219 -15.21 -19.66 -9.23
C MET A 219 -15.86 -21.05 -9.02
N GLY A 220 -17.16 -21.15 -9.34
CA GLY A 220 -17.97 -22.38 -9.17
C GLY A 220 -18.54 -22.55 -7.75
N ASP A 221 -19.18 -23.70 -7.49
CA ASP A 221 -19.94 -23.99 -6.26
C ASP A 221 -19.08 -24.47 -5.07
N ALA A 222 -17.79 -24.22 -5.10
CA ALA A 222 -16.91 -24.61 -3.99
C ALA A 222 -17.31 -23.82 -2.72
N LYS A 223 -17.76 -24.51 -1.69
CA LYS A 223 -18.06 -24.02 -0.33
C LYS A 223 -16.78 -23.61 0.42
N ILE A 224 -16.02 -22.69 -0.10
CA ILE A 224 -14.78 -22.24 0.54
C ILE A 224 -14.85 -20.72 0.74
N GLY A 225 -14.66 -20.31 1.98
CA GLY A 225 -14.72 -18.94 2.44
C GLY A 225 -13.80 -17.96 1.68
N ARG A 226 -14.01 -16.69 1.91
CA ARG A 226 -13.18 -15.60 1.37
C ARG A 226 -11.76 -15.74 1.91
N ALA A 227 -10.79 -16.02 1.04
CA ALA A 227 -9.39 -15.91 1.41
C ALA A 227 -8.91 -14.48 1.14
N SER A 228 -8.45 -13.79 2.16
CA SER A 228 -7.73 -12.52 2.03
C SER A 228 -6.32 -12.70 2.57
N CYS A 229 -5.33 -12.20 1.87
CA CYS A 229 -3.97 -12.05 2.35
C CYS A 229 -3.77 -10.55 2.58
N ARG A 230 -3.78 -10.13 3.85
CA ARG A 230 -3.27 -8.82 4.26
C ARG A 230 -1.90 -9.04 4.86
N GLU A 231 -0.97 -8.21 4.50
CA GLU A 231 0.30 -8.07 5.22
C GLU A 231 0.00 -7.73 6.69
N ARG A 232 0.64 -8.41 7.61
CA ARG A 232 0.64 -8.05 9.03
C ARG A 232 1.76 -7.08 9.32
#